data_5ec1e3834ef86af034a172b738076c75
#
_entry.id   5ec1e3834ef86af034a172b738076c75
#
_cell.length_a   1.000
_cell.length_b   1.000
_cell.length_c   1.000
_cell.angle_alpha   90.00
_cell.angle_beta   90.00
_cell.angle_gamma   90.00
#
_symmetry.space_group_name_H-M   'P 1'
#
loop_
_entity.id
_entity.type
_entity.pdbx_description
1 polymer ?
#
loop_
_entity_poly.entity_id
_entity_poly.type
_entity_poly.pdbx_seq_one_letter_code
_entity_poly.pdbx_strand_id
1 'polypeptide(L)'
;MSEPSQLPNPELTPLQAIGGDGALRLLVQHFYDHMDLDPEYALIRALHPPTLDSARDKLYCFLSGWMGGPPLYVEKYGNPMLRARHLPFAIGSRERDQWLACMDQAMRDLGLAEPLRQSLYNAFYSTADWMRNKPGDLPEAITKLHGG
;
A
#
# COMPACT_ATOMS: atom_id res chain seq x y z
N MET A 1 -15.05 31.36 9.22
CA MET A 1 -14.65 30.89 8.91
C MET A 1 -13.92 30.24 9.11
N SER A 2 -13.82 29.76 9.12
CA SER A 2 -13.18 29.11 9.27
C SER A 2 -12.19 28.98 9.13
N GLU A 3 -11.71 28.67 9.37
CA GLU A 3 -10.79 28.56 9.17
C GLU A 3 -10.29 27.74 8.83
N PRO A 4 -10.57 27.58 8.42
CA PRO A 4 -9.91 26.74 7.63
C PRO A 4 -8.56 26.36 7.80
N SER A 5 -7.97 26.89 8.29
CA SER A 5 -6.65 26.53 8.52
C SER A 5 -6.44 25.18 9.05
N GLN A 6 -7.46 24.44 9.27
CA GLN A 6 -7.20 23.10 9.70
C GLN A 6 -6.52 22.31 8.66
N LEU A 7 -5.54 21.57 9.05
CA LEU A 7 -4.83 20.67 8.18
C LEU A 7 -4.70 19.34 8.86
N PRO A 8 -4.95 18.27 8.14
CA PRO A 8 -5.43 18.24 6.77
C PRO A 8 -6.84 18.76 6.72
N ASN A 9 -7.26 19.23 5.57
CA ASN A 9 -8.62 19.66 5.37
C ASN A 9 -9.54 18.46 5.58
N PRO A 10 -10.44 18.47 6.56
CA PRO A 10 -11.24 17.29 6.84
C PRO A 10 -12.23 16.95 5.74
N GLU A 11 -12.45 17.86 4.81
CA GLU A 11 -13.33 17.58 3.70
C GLU A 11 -12.64 16.94 2.52
N LEU A 12 -11.33 16.87 2.53
CA LEU A 12 -10.61 16.23 1.44
C LEU A 12 -10.49 14.73 1.70
N THR A 13 -10.75 13.95 0.66
CA THR A 13 -10.40 12.53 0.72
C THR A 13 -8.88 12.41 0.57
N PRO A 14 -8.30 11.29 1.00
CA PRO A 14 -6.88 11.07 0.74
C PRO A 14 -6.52 11.20 -0.75
N LEU A 15 -7.40 10.75 -1.64
CA LEU A 15 -7.16 10.88 -3.07
C LEU A 15 -7.04 12.34 -3.49
N GLN A 16 -7.95 13.18 -3.01
CA GLN A 16 -7.87 14.61 -3.30
C GLN A 16 -6.62 15.23 -2.69
N ALA A 17 -6.27 14.78 -1.49
CA ALA A 17 -5.12 15.34 -0.78
C ALA A 17 -3.79 15.07 -1.49
N ILE A 18 -3.65 13.92 -2.17
CA ILE A 18 -2.41 13.65 -2.89
C ILE A 18 -2.35 14.33 -4.25
N GLY A 19 -3.47 14.85 -4.73
CA GLY A 19 -3.51 15.53 -6.01
C GLY A 19 -4.45 14.93 -7.04
N GLY A 20 -5.26 13.95 -6.65
CA GLY A 20 -6.27 13.37 -7.52
C GLY A 20 -5.79 12.17 -8.30
N ASP A 21 -6.57 11.79 -9.31
CA ASP A 21 -6.33 10.56 -10.06
C ASP A 21 -4.97 10.54 -10.75
N GLY A 22 -4.54 11.66 -11.32
CA GLY A 22 -3.23 11.71 -11.98
C GLY A 22 -2.10 11.44 -11.01
N ALA A 23 -2.19 11.99 -9.80
CA ALA A 23 -1.18 11.74 -8.78
C ALA A 23 -1.19 10.28 -8.35
N LEU A 24 -2.37 9.68 -8.23
CA LEU A 24 -2.47 8.27 -7.87
C LEU A 24 -1.81 7.39 -8.95
N ARG A 25 -2.03 7.71 -10.23
CA ARG A 25 -1.39 6.94 -11.30
C ARG A 25 0.12 7.03 -11.22
N LEU A 26 0.64 8.23 -10.93
CA LEU A 26 2.08 8.39 -10.75
C LEU A 26 2.59 7.63 -9.53
N LEU A 27 1.84 7.65 -8.44
CA LEU A 27 2.25 6.92 -7.24
C LEU A 27 2.41 5.43 -7.53
N VAL A 28 1.43 4.83 -8.19
CA VAL A 28 1.48 3.42 -8.54
C VAL A 28 2.62 3.13 -9.49
N GLN A 29 2.84 4.02 -10.46
CA GLN A 29 3.94 3.86 -11.41
C GLN A 29 5.28 3.86 -10.69
N HIS A 30 5.52 4.85 -9.84
CA HIS A 30 6.78 4.94 -9.10
C HIS A 30 6.96 3.74 -8.16
N PHE A 31 5.89 3.32 -7.51
CA PHE A 31 5.95 2.19 -6.61
C PHE A 31 6.45 0.93 -7.32
N TYR A 32 5.86 0.59 -8.45
CA TYR A 32 6.25 -0.63 -9.15
C TYR A 32 7.57 -0.46 -9.91
N ASP A 33 7.92 0.75 -10.32
CA ASP A 33 9.22 0.98 -10.93
C ASP A 33 10.34 0.75 -9.91
N HIS A 34 10.17 1.24 -8.69
CA HIS A 34 11.14 0.97 -7.63
C HIS A 34 11.21 -0.53 -7.34
N MET A 35 10.07 -1.18 -7.24
CA MET A 35 10.04 -2.62 -6.97
C MET A 35 10.77 -3.41 -8.04
N ASP A 36 10.62 -3.02 -9.29
CA ASP A 36 11.20 -3.74 -10.42
C ASP A 36 12.68 -3.49 -10.58
N LEU A 37 13.13 -2.28 -10.29
CA LEU A 37 14.47 -1.85 -10.63
C LEU A 37 15.44 -1.85 -9.45
N ASP A 38 14.95 -1.78 -8.22
CA ASP A 38 15.80 -1.66 -7.04
C ASP A 38 15.98 -3.02 -6.38
N PRO A 39 17.22 -3.54 -6.32
CA PRO A 39 17.44 -4.85 -5.68
C PRO A 39 17.03 -4.89 -4.22
N GLU A 40 16.92 -3.74 -3.56
CA GLU A 40 16.48 -3.68 -2.18
C GLU A 40 15.08 -4.27 -2.01
N TYR A 41 14.27 -4.26 -3.06
CA TYR A 41 12.89 -4.75 -3.02
C TYR A 41 12.74 -6.13 -3.66
N ALA A 42 13.84 -6.89 -3.70
CA ALA A 42 13.81 -8.18 -4.38
C ALA A 42 12.83 -9.17 -3.77
N LEU A 43 12.62 -9.12 -2.45
CA LEU A 43 11.69 -10.05 -1.81
C LEU A 43 10.26 -9.86 -2.32
N ILE A 44 9.80 -8.62 -2.36
CA ILE A 44 8.44 -8.37 -2.82
C ILE A 44 8.33 -8.51 -4.34
N ARG A 45 9.40 -8.16 -5.06
CA ARG A 45 9.40 -8.37 -6.50
C ARG A 45 9.19 -9.85 -6.83
N ALA A 46 9.82 -10.73 -6.06
CA ALA A 46 9.72 -12.17 -6.29
C ALA A 46 8.32 -12.72 -6.04
N LEU A 47 7.47 -12.00 -5.33
CA LEU A 47 6.08 -12.41 -5.11
C LEU A 47 5.19 -12.11 -6.32
N HIS A 48 5.71 -11.44 -7.31
CA HIS A 48 4.94 -11.01 -8.48
C HIS A 48 5.36 -11.77 -9.72
N PRO A 49 4.46 -11.87 -10.72
CA PRO A 49 4.82 -12.49 -11.99
C PRO A 49 5.91 -11.71 -12.73
N PRO A 50 6.47 -12.28 -13.79
CA PRO A 50 7.50 -11.58 -14.56
C PRO A 50 7.08 -10.21 -15.05
N THR A 51 5.80 -10.04 -15.45
CA THR A 51 5.30 -8.73 -15.83
C THR A 51 4.43 -8.18 -14.70
N LEU A 52 4.56 -6.87 -14.47
CA LEU A 52 3.83 -6.19 -13.42
C LEU A 52 2.57 -5.48 -13.91
N ASP A 53 2.19 -5.67 -15.18
CA ASP A 53 1.07 -4.92 -15.75
C ASP A 53 -0.22 -5.12 -14.98
N SER A 54 -0.55 -6.36 -14.67
CA SER A 54 -1.77 -6.66 -13.93
C SER A 54 -1.71 -6.11 -12.51
N ALA A 55 -0.54 -6.22 -11.86
CA ALA A 55 -0.37 -5.70 -10.51
C ALA A 55 -0.54 -4.19 -10.47
N ARG A 56 0.01 -3.48 -11.46
CA ARG A 56 -0.14 -2.03 -11.54
C ARG A 56 -1.62 -1.64 -11.64
N ASP A 57 -2.35 -2.30 -12.51
CA ASP A 57 -3.77 -1.98 -12.68
C ASP A 57 -4.57 -2.29 -11.41
N LYS A 58 -4.32 -3.44 -10.82
CA LYS A 58 -5.07 -3.84 -9.62
C LYS A 58 -4.81 -2.92 -8.45
N LEU A 59 -3.56 -2.53 -8.23
CA LEU A 59 -3.25 -1.62 -7.13
C LEU A 59 -3.85 -0.25 -7.37
N TYR A 60 -3.73 0.26 -8.59
CA TYR A 60 -4.34 1.54 -8.92
C TYR A 60 -5.85 1.51 -8.65
N CYS A 61 -6.53 0.49 -9.15
CA CYS A 61 -7.98 0.38 -8.96
C CYS A 61 -8.35 0.26 -7.49
N PHE A 62 -7.59 -0.53 -6.72
CA PHE A 62 -7.86 -0.69 -5.30
C PHE A 62 -7.64 0.61 -4.55
N LEU A 63 -6.51 1.27 -4.80
CA LEU A 63 -6.19 2.50 -4.06
C LEU A 63 -7.15 3.63 -4.38
N SER A 64 -7.72 3.67 -5.60
CA SER A 64 -8.71 4.68 -5.92
C SER A 64 -9.85 4.65 -4.91
N GLY A 65 -10.46 3.50 -4.68
CA GLY A 65 -11.53 3.38 -3.70
C GLY A 65 -11.05 3.52 -2.28
N TRP A 66 -9.88 2.94 -1.98
CA TRP A 66 -9.30 2.97 -0.64
C TRP A 66 -9.04 4.42 -0.19
N MET A 67 -8.68 5.28 -1.13
CA MET A 67 -8.41 6.70 -0.84
C MET A 67 -9.65 7.58 -0.96
N GLY A 68 -10.82 6.99 -1.08
CA GLY A 68 -12.08 7.74 -1.10
C GLY A 68 -12.56 8.17 -2.47
N GLY A 69 -11.94 7.66 -3.53
CA GLY A 69 -12.37 7.93 -4.89
C GLY A 69 -13.30 6.85 -5.44
N PRO A 70 -13.42 6.78 -6.76
CA PRO A 70 -14.30 5.77 -7.37
C PRO A 70 -13.86 4.36 -7.02
N PRO A 71 -14.82 3.45 -6.75
CA PRO A 71 -14.50 2.08 -6.36
C PRO A 71 -14.14 1.21 -7.56
N LEU A 72 -13.05 1.55 -8.22
CA LEU A 72 -12.67 0.93 -9.48
C LEU A 72 -12.37 -0.56 -9.35
N TYR A 73 -11.79 -0.98 -8.22
CA TYR A 73 -11.47 -2.38 -8.05
C TYR A 73 -12.74 -3.23 -7.99
N VAL A 74 -13.71 -2.78 -7.19
CA VAL A 74 -14.97 -3.50 -7.06
C VAL A 74 -15.69 -3.58 -8.40
N GLU A 75 -15.67 -2.48 -9.16
CA GLU A 75 -16.35 -2.44 -10.45
C GLU A 75 -15.69 -3.36 -11.47
N LYS A 76 -14.38 -3.49 -11.43
CA LYS A 76 -13.64 -4.25 -12.44
C LYS A 76 -13.36 -5.69 -12.01
N TYR A 77 -13.05 -5.91 -10.74
CA TYR A 77 -12.59 -7.21 -10.26
C TYR A 77 -13.46 -7.82 -9.17
N GLY A 78 -14.46 -7.10 -8.67
CA GLY A 78 -15.31 -7.60 -7.61
C GLY A 78 -14.71 -7.35 -6.23
N ASN A 79 -15.17 -8.09 -5.24
CA ASN A 79 -14.73 -7.90 -3.86
C ASN A 79 -13.22 -8.11 -3.74
N PRO A 80 -12.49 -7.13 -3.17
CA PRO A 80 -11.03 -7.27 -3.06
C PRO A 80 -10.57 -8.47 -2.26
N MET A 81 -11.23 -8.79 -1.14
CA MET A 81 -10.86 -9.93 -0.31
C MET A 81 -9.35 -9.98 -0.10
N LEU A 82 -8.79 -8.85 0.36
CA LEU A 82 -7.34 -8.66 0.37
C LEU A 82 -6.57 -9.78 1.03
N ARG A 83 -6.96 -10.13 2.26
CA ARG A 83 -6.20 -11.13 2.99
C ARG A 83 -6.29 -12.49 2.31
N ALA A 84 -7.49 -12.86 1.88
CA ALA A 84 -7.66 -14.16 1.22
C ALA A 84 -6.84 -14.25 -0.07
N ARG A 85 -6.81 -13.19 -0.85
CA ARG A 85 -6.08 -13.18 -2.11
C ARG A 85 -4.57 -13.22 -1.90
N HIS A 86 -4.08 -12.80 -0.73
CA HIS A 86 -2.65 -12.82 -0.42
C HIS A 86 -2.20 -14.08 0.30
N LEU A 87 -3.13 -14.92 0.74
CA LEU A 87 -2.76 -16.15 1.45
C LEU A 87 -1.84 -17.07 0.65
N PRO A 88 -1.95 -17.17 -0.68
CA PRO A 88 -1.04 -18.03 -1.44
C PRO A 88 0.41 -17.57 -1.42
N PHE A 89 0.67 -16.33 -1.00
CA PHE A 89 2.02 -15.77 -0.99
C PHE A 89 2.60 -15.79 0.40
N ALA A 90 3.93 -15.97 0.50
CA ALA A 90 4.60 -15.96 1.79
C ALA A 90 4.86 -14.51 2.20
N ILE A 91 4.03 -13.97 3.09
CA ILE A 91 4.12 -12.58 3.52
C ILE A 91 4.43 -12.53 5.00
N GLY A 92 5.66 -12.16 5.30
CA GLY A 92 6.10 -11.97 6.66
C GLY A 92 6.46 -10.52 6.91
N SER A 93 7.15 -10.28 8.04
CA SER A 93 7.55 -8.92 8.40
C SER A 93 8.50 -8.32 7.38
N ARG A 94 9.39 -9.13 6.81
CA ARG A 94 10.35 -8.61 5.84
C ARG A 94 9.66 -8.14 4.57
N GLU A 95 8.71 -8.92 4.07
CA GLU A 95 7.93 -8.54 2.89
C GLU A 95 7.09 -7.31 3.17
N ARG A 96 6.43 -7.27 4.33
CA ARG A 96 5.67 -6.10 4.75
C ARG A 96 6.55 -4.86 4.78
N ASP A 97 7.71 -4.96 5.39
CA ASP A 97 8.60 -3.81 5.57
C ASP A 97 9.14 -3.33 4.22
N GLN A 98 9.47 -4.24 3.31
CA GLN A 98 9.90 -3.85 1.97
C GLN A 98 8.78 -3.15 1.20
N TRP A 99 7.56 -3.66 1.32
CA TRP A 99 6.42 -3.05 0.65
C TRP A 99 6.23 -1.61 1.13
N LEU A 100 6.30 -1.43 2.45
CA LEU A 100 6.13 -0.10 3.05
C LEU A 100 7.25 0.85 2.65
N ALA A 101 8.49 0.37 2.64
CA ALA A 101 9.62 1.20 2.24
C ALA A 101 9.49 1.61 0.77
N CYS A 102 9.06 0.69 -0.07
CA CYS A 102 8.86 0.96 -1.48
C CYS A 102 7.76 2.01 -1.70
N MET A 103 6.65 1.86 -0.99
CA MET A 103 5.56 2.82 -1.09
C MET A 103 5.96 4.18 -0.53
N ASP A 104 6.71 4.20 0.58
CA ASP A 104 7.19 5.46 1.14
C ASP A 104 8.08 6.19 0.16
N GLN A 105 8.95 5.47 -0.53
CA GLN A 105 9.80 6.07 -1.54
C GLN A 105 8.98 6.65 -2.68
N ALA A 106 7.96 5.95 -3.13
CA ALA A 106 7.08 6.45 -4.17
C ALA A 106 6.36 7.72 -3.72
N MET A 107 5.91 7.76 -2.46
CA MET A 107 5.27 8.95 -1.92
C MET A 107 6.23 10.13 -1.86
N ARG A 108 7.50 9.88 -1.52
CA ARG A 108 8.52 10.92 -1.50
C ARG A 108 8.79 11.44 -2.90
N ASP A 109 8.79 10.55 -3.89
CA ASP A 109 8.98 10.96 -5.28
C ASP A 109 7.92 11.94 -5.74
N LEU A 110 6.69 11.78 -5.24
CA LEU A 110 5.61 12.70 -5.58
C LEU A 110 5.69 14.00 -4.80
N GLY A 111 6.60 14.11 -3.85
CA GLY A 111 6.73 15.33 -3.05
C GLY A 111 5.61 15.54 -2.06
N LEU A 112 4.99 14.47 -1.58
CA LEU A 112 3.90 14.62 -0.61
C LEU A 112 4.42 15.25 0.67
N ALA A 113 3.63 16.19 1.23
CA ALA A 113 3.99 16.86 2.46
C ALA A 113 4.10 15.85 3.60
N GLU A 114 5.00 16.13 4.53
CA GLU A 114 5.32 15.20 5.61
C GLU A 114 4.09 14.74 6.39
N PRO A 115 3.19 15.64 6.84
CA PRO A 115 2.04 15.16 7.62
C PRO A 115 1.14 14.20 6.82
N LEU A 116 0.93 14.49 5.54
CA LEU A 116 0.11 13.64 4.70
C LEU A 116 0.82 12.31 4.44
N ARG A 117 2.10 12.36 4.12
CA ARG A 117 2.87 11.15 3.84
C ARG A 117 2.88 10.23 5.06
N GLN A 118 3.09 10.80 6.25
CA GLN A 118 3.11 10.01 7.47
C GLN A 118 1.75 9.40 7.77
N SER A 119 0.69 10.16 7.56
CA SER A 119 -0.68 9.66 7.75
C SER A 119 -0.96 8.48 6.83
N LEU A 120 -0.59 8.61 5.55
CA LEU A 120 -0.77 7.52 4.60
C LEU A 120 0.11 6.33 4.93
N TYR A 121 1.35 6.58 5.37
CA TYR A 121 2.24 5.49 5.75
C TYR A 121 1.62 4.66 6.88
N ASN A 122 1.07 5.33 7.89
CA ASN A 122 0.46 4.64 9.01
C ASN A 122 -0.74 3.79 8.56
N ALA A 123 -1.55 4.33 7.65
CA ALA A 123 -2.68 3.59 7.12
C ALA A 123 -2.23 2.40 6.26
N PHE A 124 -1.19 2.60 5.45
CA PHE A 124 -0.62 1.50 4.68
C PHE A 124 -0.02 0.45 5.59
N TYR A 125 0.63 0.86 6.68
CA TYR A 125 1.19 -0.09 7.64
C TYR A 125 0.11 -1.02 8.18
N SER A 126 -1.02 -0.46 8.60
CA SER A 126 -2.10 -1.27 9.14
C SER A 126 -2.61 -2.28 8.11
N THR A 127 -2.77 -1.85 6.87
CA THR A 127 -3.25 -2.72 5.81
C THR A 127 -2.23 -3.79 5.47
N ALA A 128 -0.96 -3.40 5.33
CA ALA A 128 0.10 -4.34 4.98
C ALA A 128 0.32 -5.36 6.09
N ASP A 129 0.26 -4.92 7.34
CA ASP A 129 0.43 -5.82 8.47
C ASP A 129 -0.70 -6.86 8.51
N TRP A 130 -1.91 -6.45 8.13
CA TRP A 130 -3.05 -7.35 8.05
C TRP A 130 -2.79 -8.48 7.05
N MET A 131 -1.92 -8.26 6.06
CA MET A 131 -1.63 -9.28 5.04
C MET A 131 -0.59 -10.30 5.49
N ARG A 132 0.08 -10.08 6.62
CA ARG A 132 1.09 -11.05 7.09
C ARG A 132 0.44 -12.39 7.37
N ASN A 133 1.13 -13.45 6.98
CA ASN A 133 0.62 -14.79 7.16
C ASN A 133 1.71 -15.79 7.55
N LYS A 134 2.90 -15.29 7.97
CA LYS A 134 4.00 -16.16 8.36
C LYS A 134 4.24 -16.05 9.86
N PRO A 135 3.97 -17.12 10.61
CA PRO A 135 4.13 -17.05 12.08
C PRO A 135 5.55 -16.79 12.54
N GLY A 136 6.54 -17.17 11.75
CA GLY A 136 7.93 -16.94 12.13
C GLY A 136 8.33 -15.49 12.28
N ASP A 137 7.49 -14.58 11.77
CA ASP A 137 7.77 -13.15 11.89
C ASP A 137 7.23 -12.55 13.17
N LEU A 138 6.46 -13.32 13.93
CA LEU A 138 5.92 -12.84 15.20
C LEU A 138 6.97 -12.99 16.27
N PRO A 139 6.89 -12.15 17.33
CA PRO A 139 7.76 -12.35 18.47
C PRO A 139 7.63 -13.78 18.99
N GLU A 140 8.72 -14.30 19.48
CA GLU A 140 8.74 -15.69 19.86
C GLU A 140 7.67 -16.04 20.89
N ALA A 141 7.45 -15.16 21.85
CA ALA A 141 6.42 -15.40 22.86
C ALA A 141 5.05 -15.57 22.24
N ILE A 142 4.73 -14.74 21.24
CA ILE A 142 3.46 -14.82 20.57
C ILE A 142 3.36 -16.09 19.75
N THR A 143 4.44 -16.45 19.09
CA THR A 143 4.49 -17.69 18.32
C THR A 143 4.18 -18.89 19.20
N LYS A 144 4.77 -18.92 20.38
CA LYS A 144 4.50 -20.04 21.29
C LYS A 144 3.07 -20.07 21.77
N LEU A 145 2.49 -18.90 22.02
CA LEU A 145 1.10 -18.83 22.46
C LEU A 145 0.14 -19.32 21.37
N HIS A 146 0.51 -19.23 20.12
CA HIS A 146 -0.33 -19.63 19.03
C HIS A 146 -0.01 -21.03 18.54
N GLY A 147 0.58 -21.82 19.40
CA GLY A 147 0.70 -23.19 19.08
C GLY A 147 1.96 -23.52 18.39
N GLY A 148 2.78 -22.63 18.54
CA GLY A 148 4.04 -22.82 17.92
C GLY A 148 4.30 -24.20 17.74
#